data_df52b3d47e0b8910d69f90331465162e
#
_entry.id   df52b3d47e0b8910d69f90331465162e
#
_cell.length_a   1.000
_cell.length_b   1.000
_cell.length_c   1.000
_cell.angle_alpha   90.00
_cell.angle_beta   90.00
_cell.angle_gamma   90.00
#
_symmetry.space_group_name_H-M   'P 1'
#
loop_
_entity.id
_entity.type
_entity.pdbx_description
1 polymer ?
#
loop_
_entity_poly.entity_id
_entity_poly.type
_entity_poly.pdbx_seq_one_letter_code
_entity_poly.pdbx_strand_id
1 'polypeptide(L)'
;KVFNGMMNPVEVLQTHYYHPHLKWVQFSGDLSNTKFEAGKVIEFRISDTDFRHYTPALYDQAKGICEVFFYLHGYGPGSAWADRLEAGDQMKLMGPGGRMSYQEANNYHVCFGDESSLGLCLNLQNKAKGQGDSFQCLLELEEKHHTWPELISLQARSLGKSEAFPAQEAIEFLEAWPQQKWQQWQEASFYLSGRAKSIQRIRKTLLAKGVHTKQIITFPYWAEGKKGL
;
A
#
# COMPACT_ATOMS: atom_id res chain seq x y z
N LYS A 1 -10.70 5.30 -16.15
CA LYS A 1 -9.28 4.99 -16.48
C LYS A 1 -8.40 5.90 -15.66
N VAL A 2 -7.58 5.33 -14.77
CA VAL A 2 -6.64 6.09 -13.92
C VAL A 2 -5.37 6.46 -14.70
N PHE A 3 -5.10 5.75 -15.81
CA PHE A 3 -3.90 5.94 -16.62
C PHE A 3 -4.22 6.35 -18.06
N ASN A 4 -3.71 7.51 -18.43
CA ASN A 4 -3.55 7.96 -19.82
C ASN A 4 -2.05 7.92 -20.12
N GLY A 5 -1.41 6.74 -20.00
CA GLY A 5 0.02 6.69 -19.93
C GLY A 5 0.68 5.57 -20.73
N MET A 6 1.99 5.72 -20.91
CA MET A 6 2.86 4.77 -21.55
C MET A 6 2.76 3.38 -20.94
N MET A 7 2.68 2.38 -21.80
CA MET A 7 2.82 0.98 -21.45
C MET A 7 4.29 0.61 -21.58
N ASN A 8 4.95 0.38 -20.45
CA ASN A 8 6.36 -0.02 -20.43
C ASN A 8 6.44 -1.56 -20.42
N PRO A 9 7.11 -2.17 -21.42
CA PRO A 9 7.41 -3.60 -21.34
C PRO A 9 8.29 -3.88 -20.14
N VAL A 10 7.92 -4.87 -19.35
CA VAL A 10 8.70 -5.34 -18.21
C VAL A 10 8.74 -6.87 -18.20
N GLU A 11 9.80 -7.40 -17.62
CA GLU A 11 10.01 -8.83 -17.42
C GLU A 11 10.13 -9.11 -15.91
N VAL A 12 9.61 -10.24 -15.47
CA VAL A 12 9.84 -10.76 -14.12
C VAL A 12 11.28 -11.24 -14.02
N LEU A 13 12.09 -10.57 -13.20
CA LEU A 13 13.46 -11.01 -12.92
C LEU A 13 13.51 -12.18 -11.95
N GLN A 14 12.75 -12.08 -10.88
CA GLN A 14 12.70 -13.10 -9.84
C GLN A 14 11.43 -12.97 -9.00
N THR A 15 11.10 -14.08 -8.34
CA THR A 15 9.97 -14.16 -7.43
C THR A 15 10.39 -14.86 -6.12
N HIS A 16 9.74 -14.51 -5.03
CA HIS A 16 9.96 -15.16 -3.75
C HIS A 16 8.67 -15.22 -2.93
N TYR A 17 8.39 -16.37 -2.31
CA TYR A 17 7.29 -16.51 -1.36
C TYR A 17 7.83 -16.34 0.07
N TYR A 18 7.46 -15.23 0.71
CA TYR A 18 7.70 -15.02 2.14
C TYR A 18 6.73 -15.84 3.00
N HIS A 19 5.56 -16.11 2.44
CA HIS A 19 4.50 -16.92 3.02
C HIS A 19 3.64 -17.49 1.87
N PRO A 20 2.92 -18.61 2.01
CA PRO A 20 2.03 -19.11 0.94
C PRO A 20 1.04 -18.08 0.39
N HIS A 21 0.70 -17.07 1.19
CA HIS A 21 -0.18 -15.98 0.78
C HIS A 21 0.54 -14.64 0.57
N LEU A 22 1.87 -14.59 0.66
CA LEU A 22 2.66 -13.36 0.44
C LEU A 22 3.79 -13.63 -0.54
N LYS A 23 3.61 -13.18 -1.78
CA LYS A 23 4.59 -13.30 -2.84
C LYS A 23 5.19 -11.96 -3.17
N TRP A 24 6.50 -11.89 -3.24
CA TRP A 24 7.25 -10.76 -3.78
C TRP A 24 7.69 -11.06 -5.20
N VAL A 25 7.60 -10.05 -6.07
CA VAL A 25 8.03 -10.12 -7.45
C VAL A 25 8.82 -8.88 -7.79
N GLN A 26 9.99 -9.07 -8.40
CA GLN A 26 10.81 -8.02 -8.97
C GLN A 26 10.67 -8.01 -10.48
N PHE A 27 10.32 -6.85 -11.01
CA PHE A 27 10.20 -6.59 -12.43
C PHE A 27 11.36 -5.71 -12.91
N SER A 28 11.79 -5.91 -14.15
CA SER A 28 12.78 -5.11 -14.84
C SER A 28 12.26 -4.61 -16.18
N GLY A 29 12.59 -3.38 -16.54
CA GLY A 29 12.26 -2.78 -17.84
C GLY A 29 12.75 -1.34 -17.95
N ASP A 30 12.55 -0.73 -19.12
CA ASP A 30 12.84 0.70 -19.27
C ASP A 30 11.76 1.54 -18.60
N LEU A 31 12.08 2.05 -17.41
CA LEU A 31 11.21 2.92 -16.61
C LEU A 31 11.68 4.39 -16.68
N SER A 32 12.68 4.72 -17.49
CA SER A 32 13.31 6.05 -17.55
C SER A 32 12.34 7.18 -17.90
N ASN A 33 11.31 6.88 -18.68
CA ASN A 33 10.27 7.83 -19.11
C ASN A 33 9.13 8.01 -18.11
N THR A 34 9.21 7.39 -16.92
CA THR A 34 8.18 7.49 -15.87
C THR A 34 8.56 8.54 -14.83
N LYS A 35 7.60 8.95 -13.99
CA LYS A 35 7.85 9.78 -12.81
C LYS A 35 7.15 9.13 -11.61
N PHE A 36 7.90 8.37 -10.84
CA PHE A 36 7.38 7.75 -9.64
C PHE A 36 7.54 8.67 -8.42
N GLU A 37 6.46 8.83 -7.69
CA GLU A 37 6.44 9.44 -6.37
C GLU A 37 5.94 8.40 -5.37
N ALA A 38 6.48 8.40 -4.16
CA ALA A 38 6.05 7.46 -3.12
C ALA A 38 4.54 7.56 -2.88
N GLY A 39 3.87 6.41 -2.84
CA GLY A 39 2.42 6.30 -2.75
C GLY A 39 1.68 6.14 -4.08
N LYS A 40 2.34 6.38 -5.23
CA LYS A 40 1.72 6.13 -6.54
C LYS A 40 1.54 4.65 -6.80
N VAL A 41 0.53 4.32 -7.61
CA VAL A 41 0.24 2.96 -8.03
C VAL A 41 0.69 2.73 -9.47
N ILE A 42 0.95 1.47 -9.78
CA ILE A 42 1.11 0.94 -11.13
C ILE A 42 -0.08 0.04 -11.46
N GLU A 43 -0.28 -0.24 -12.74
CA GLU A 43 -1.36 -1.09 -13.21
C GLU A 43 -0.80 -2.17 -14.12
N PHE A 44 -1.25 -3.41 -13.90
CA PHE A 44 -1.03 -4.52 -14.81
C PHE A 44 -2.33 -4.95 -15.47
N ARG A 45 -2.26 -5.28 -16.77
CA ARG A 45 -3.32 -6.01 -17.46
C ARG A 45 -3.17 -7.49 -17.13
N ILE A 46 -4.15 -8.04 -16.43
CA ILE A 46 -4.11 -9.43 -15.94
C ILE A 46 -4.95 -10.40 -16.78
N SER A 47 -5.82 -9.86 -17.64
CA SER A 47 -6.59 -10.60 -18.66
C SER A 47 -6.94 -9.66 -19.81
N ASP A 48 -7.73 -10.13 -20.79
CA ASP A 48 -8.18 -9.29 -21.91
C ASP A 48 -9.01 -8.09 -21.48
N THR A 49 -9.69 -8.19 -20.36
CA THR A 49 -10.64 -7.18 -19.88
C THR A 49 -10.30 -6.62 -18.50
N ASP A 50 -9.42 -7.29 -17.75
CA ASP A 50 -9.15 -6.95 -16.35
C ASP A 50 -7.80 -6.28 -16.16
N PHE A 51 -7.82 -5.22 -15.38
CA PHE A 51 -6.65 -4.48 -14.92
C PHE A 51 -6.62 -4.46 -13.40
N ARG A 52 -5.42 -4.46 -12.80
CA ARG A 52 -5.26 -4.36 -11.35
C ARG A 52 -4.16 -3.38 -10.99
N HIS A 53 -4.47 -2.58 -9.97
CA HIS A 53 -3.55 -1.61 -9.41
C HIS A 53 -2.75 -2.23 -8.26
N TYR A 54 -1.47 -1.91 -8.20
CA TYR A 54 -0.59 -2.27 -7.09
C TYR A 54 0.29 -1.09 -6.74
N THR A 55 0.59 -0.92 -5.46
CA THR A 55 1.60 0.06 -5.06
C THR A 55 2.94 -0.65 -4.93
N PRO A 56 3.96 -0.25 -5.71
CA PRO A 56 5.30 -0.80 -5.57
C PRO A 56 5.86 -0.56 -4.18
N ALA A 57 6.53 -1.56 -3.61
CA ALA A 57 7.36 -1.40 -2.43
C ALA A 57 8.65 -0.64 -2.74
N LEU A 58 9.20 -0.89 -3.94
CA LEU A 58 10.33 -0.19 -4.51
C LEU A 58 10.05 0.13 -5.98
N TYR A 59 10.45 1.32 -6.40
CA TYR A 59 10.45 1.73 -7.81
C TYR A 59 11.72 2.53 -8.08
N ASP A 60 12.71 1.87 -8.66
CA ASP A 60 13.98 2.47 -9.06
C ASP A 60 13.97 2.75 -10.55
N GLN A 61 13.59 3.98 -10.89
CA GLN A 61 13.49 4.45 -12.27
C GLN A 61 14.83 4.39 -13.03
N ALA A 62 15.92 4.68 -12.32
CA ALA A 62 17.25 4.73 -12.93
C ALA A 62 17.79 3.33 -13.27
N LYS A 63 17.46 2.34 -12.41
CA LYS A 63 17.84 0.94 -12.65
C LYS A 63 16.79 0.17 -13.44
N GLY A 64 15.63 0.75 -13.69
CA GLY A 64 14.52 0.07 -14.35
C GLY A 64 13.93 -1.07 -13.52
N ILE A 65 13.93 -0.96 -12.18
CA ILE A 65 13.50 -2.00 -11.26
C ILE A 65 12.21 -1.57 -10.55
N CYS A 66 11.25 -2.48 -10.49
CA CYS A 66 10.01 -2.33 -9.74
C CYS A 66 9.74 -3.58 -8.91
N GLU A 67 9.42 -3.41 -7.61
CA GLU A 67 9.13 -4.51 -6.69
C GLU A 67 7.72 -4.41 -6.14
N VAL A 68 7.00 -5.52 -6.16
CA VAL A 68 5.62 -5.60 -5.68
C VAL A 68 5.44 -6.77 -4.73
N PHE A 69 4.78 -6.51 -3.61
CA PHE A 69 4.26 -7.56 -2.74
C PHE A 69 2.81 -7.85 -3.11
N PHE A 70 2.52 -9.11 -3.41
CA PHE A 70 1.19 -9.59 -3.73
C PHE A 70 0.61 -10.36 -2.55
N TYR A 71 -0.54 -9.90 -2.06
CA TYR A 71 -1.37 -10.68 -1.15
C TYR A 71 -2.19 -11.69 -1.95
N LEU A 72 -1.86 -12.97 -1.81
CA LEU A 72 -2.52 -14.09 -2.48
C LEU A 72 -3.68 -14.59 -1.61
N HIS A 73 -4.78 -13.85 -1.63
CA HIS A 73 -5.98 -14.19 -0.84
C HIS A 73 -6.79 -15.36 -1.40
N GLY A 74 -6.41 -15.91 -2.56
CA GLY A 74 -7.05 -17.10 -3.18
C GLY A 74 -8.32 -16.81 -3.97
N TYR A 75 -8.81 -15.57 -3.97
CA TYR A 75 -10.02 -15.19 -4.68
C TYR A 75 -9.73 -14.18 -5.78
N GLY A 76 -10.44 -14.37 -6.92
CA GLY A 76 -10.39 -13.44 -8.02
C GLY A 76 -9.15 -13.53 -8.93
N PRO A 77 -9.24 -12.89 -10.12
CA PRO A 77 -8.26 -13.09 -11.18
C PRO A 77 -6.88 -12.48 -10.87
N GLY A 78 -6.81 -11.39 -10.07
CA GLY A 78 -5.55 -10.74 -9.71
C GLY A 78 -4.66 -11.62 -8.84
N SER A 79 -5.23 -12.28 -7.82
CA SER A 79 -4.50 -13.21 -6.96
C SER A 79 -4.00 -14.42 -7.76
N ALA A 80 -4.86 -15.01 -8.58
CA ALA A 80 -4.49 -16.15 -9.43
C ALA A 80 -3.45 -15.78 -10.50
N TRP A 81 -3.48 -14.57 -11.03
CA TRP A 81 -2.47 -14.06 -11.97
C TRP A 81 -1.12 -13.87 -11.26
N ALA A 82 -1.11 -13.21 -10.12
CA ALA A 82 0.12 -12.95 -9.36
C ALA A 82 0.78 -14.23 -8.87
N ASP A 83 -0.02 -15.24 -8.50
CA ASP A 83 0.47 -16.54 -8.05
C ASP A 83 1.25 -17.29 -9.14
N ARG A 84 0.83 -17.18 -10.40
CA ARG A 84 1.47 -17.84 -11.55
C ARG A 84 2.72 -17.14 -12.09
N LEU A 85 3.02 -15.91 -11.66
CA LEU A 85 4.18 -15.18 -12.18
C LEU A 85 5.49 -15.93 -11.89
N GLU A 86 6.29 -16.12 -12.92
CA GLU A 86 7.60 -16.79 -12.87
C GLU A 86 8.66 -15.92 -13.54
N ALA A 87 9.93 -16.15 -13.22
CA ALA A 87 11.05 -15.47 -13.86
C ALA A 87 11.04 -15.70 -15.39
N GLY A 88 11.21 -14.64 -16.16
CA GLY A 88 11.11 -14.62 -17.62
C GLY A 88 9.73 -14.24 -18.17
N ASP A 89 8.69 -14.19 -17.35
CA ASP A 89 7.38 -13.71 -17.78
C ASP A 89 7.45 -12.23 -18.22
N GLN A 90 6.86 -11.95 -19.41
CA GLN A 90 6.82 -10.61 -19.95
C GLN A 90 5.42 -10.02 -19.90
N MET A 91 5.35 -8.75 -19.55
CA MET A 91 4.07 -8.02 -19.45
C MET A 91 4.25 -6.53 -19.67
N LYS A 92 3.15 -5.79 -19.62
CA LYS A 92 3.15 -4.34 -19.73
C LYS A 92 2.76 -3.73 -18.39
N LEU A 93 3.63 -2.88 -17.87
CA LEU A 93 3.40 -2.04 -16.71
C LEU A 93 2.89 -0.68 -17.18
N MET A 94 1.76 -0.24 -16.65
CA MET A 94 1.17 1.07 -16.90
C MET A 94 1.30 1.95 -15.66
N GLY A 95 1.48 3.23 -15.89
CA GLY A 95 1.70 4.21 -14.83
C GLY A 95 3.16 4.59 -14.67
N PRO A 96 3.57 5.15 -13.52
CA PRO A 96 2.81 5.32 -12.27
C PRO A 96 1.69 6.37 -12.34
N GLY A 97 0.73 6.26 -11.42
CA GLY A 97 -0.40 7.18 -11.33
C GLY A 97 -1.14 7.10 -9.99
N GLY A 98 -2.38 7.60 -9.96
CA GLY A 98 -3.18 7.61 -8.74
C GLY A 98 -3.08 8.93 -7.96
N ARG A 99 -3.95 9.08 -6.93
CA ARG A 99 -4.11 10.33 -6.18
C ARG A 99 -3.27 10.39 -4.90
N MET A 100 -2.81 9.23 -4.41
CA MET A 100 -1.97 9.17 -3.21
C MET A 100 -0.54 9.54 -3.58
N SER A 101 0.08 10.42 -2.80
CA SER A 101 1.50 10.75 -2.87
C SER A 101 2.00 11.19 -1.50
N TYR A 102 3.27 10.95 -1.25
CA TYR A 102 3.95 11.37 -0.04
C TYR A 102 3.89 12.90 0.10
N GLN A 103 3.56 13.39 1.30
CA GLN A 103 3.41 14.82 1.58
C GLN A 103 4.72 15.37 2.12
N GLU A 104 5.61 15.84 1.25
CA GLU A 104 6.98 16.28 1.60
C GLU A 104 7.03 17.53 2.50
N ALA A 105 5.92 18.24 2.65
CA ALA A 105 5.83 19.41 3.53
C ALA A 105 5.68 19.05 5.02
N ASN A 106 5.42 17.78 5.34
CA ASN A 106 5.17 17.31 6.69
C ASN A 106 6.28 16.37 7.14
N ASN A 107 6.61 16.40 8.43
CA ASN A 107 7.67 15.56 9.02
C ASN A 107 7.10 14.38 9.83
N TYR A 108 5.77 14.25 9.90
CA TYR A 108 5.08 13.18 10.63
C TYR A 108 4.09 12.48 9.70
N HIS A 109 4.20 11.17 9.60
CA HIS A 109 3.40 10.37 8.69
C HIS A 109 2.81 9.14 9.39
N VAL A 110 1.51 8.94 9.25
CA VAL A 110 0.81 7.75 9.74
C VAL A 110 0.24 7.00 8.55
N CYS A 111 0.62 5.75 8.37
CA CYS A 111 0.04 4.86 7.38
C CYS A 111 -0.85 3.84 8.07
N PHE A 112 -2.07 3.68 7.55
CA PHE A 112 -2.96 2.58 7.92
C PHE A 112 -3.27 1.75 6.68
N GLY A 113 -3.26 0.42 6.85
CA GLY A 113 -3.59 -0.50 5.79
C GLY A 113 -3.97 -1.89 6.29
N ASP A 114 -4.03 -2.81 5.36
CA ASP A 114 -4.20 -4.24 5.58
C ASP A 114 -3.18 -5.04 4.75
N GLU A 115 -3.37 -6.36 4.60
CA GLU A 115 -2.48 -7.22 3.82
C GLU A 115 -2.24 -6.71 2.39
N SER A 116 -3.23 -6.06 1.79
CA SER A 116 -3.12 -5.50 0.43
C SER A 116 -2.27 -4.23 0.36
N SER A 117 -1.94 -3.63 1.50
CA SER A 117 -1.28 -2.34 1.63
C SER A 117 0.22 -2.42 1.95
N LEU A 118 0.78 -3.62 2.08
CA LEU A 118 2.18 -3.82 2.50
C LEU A 118 3.17 -3.08 1.61
N GLY A 119 3.01 -3.15 0.28
CA GLY A 119 3.86 -2.42 -0.66
C GLY A 119 3.81 -0.91 -0.46
N LEU A 120 2.61 -0.33 -0.27
CA LEU A 120 2.44 1.09 0.03
C LEU A 120 3.14 1.47 1.33
N CYS A 121 2.89 0.72 2.41
CA CYS A 121 3.45 1.04 3.73
C CYS A 121 4.98 0.99 3.72
N LEU A 122 5.57 -0.01 3.06
CA LEU A 122 7.02 -0.11 2.91
C LEU A 122 7.60 1.02 2.05
N ASN A 123 6.92 1.38 0.96
CA ASN A 123 7.32 2.49 0.10
C ASN A 123 7.33 3.82 0.84
N LEU A 124 6.27 4.12 1.60
CA LEU A 124 6.17 5.34 2.41
C LEU A 124 7.19 5.33 3.56
N GLN A 125 7.41 4.19 4.24
CA GLN A 125 8.44 4.04 5.26
C GLN A 125 9.84 4.38 4.72
N ASN A 126 10.20 3.82 3.57
CA ASN A 126 11.50 4.05 2.96
C ASN A 126 11.68 5.51 2.54
N LYS A 127 10.62 6.14 2.02
CA LYS A 127 10.64 7.58 1.71
C LYS A 127 10.81 8.42 2.97
N ALA A 128 10.04 8.16 4.03
CA ALA A 128 10.15 8.87 5.30
C ALA A 128 11.56 8.72 5.92
N LYS A 129 12.09 7.49 5.92
CA LYS A 129 13.45 7.23 6.40
C LYS A 129 14.51 8.02 5.61
N GLY A 130 14.36 8.10 4.30
CA GLY A 130 15.26 8.87 3.42
C GLY A 130 15.20 10.38 3.66
N GLN A 131 14.07 10.90 4.15
CA GLN A 131 13.87 12.31 4.50
C GLN A 131 14.23 12.63 5.97
N GLY A 132 14.37 11.62 6.83
CA GLY A 132 14.53 11.80 8.27
C GLY A 132 13.21 12.09 9.00
N ASP A 133 12.08 11.79 8.37
CA ASP A 133 10.75 12.03 8.90
C ASP A 133 10.31 10.92 9.87
N SER A 134 9.41 11.27 10.78
CA SER A 134 8.78 10.32 11.71
C SER A 134 7.67 9.54 10.99
N PHE A 135 7.73 8.22 11.02
CA PHE A 135 6.76 7.35 10.37
C PHE A 135 6.15 6.36 11.36
N GLN A 136 4.84 6.21 11.30
CA GLN A 136 4.12 5.19 12.07
C GLN A 136 3.21 4.41 11.13
N CYS A 137 3.29 3.08 11.19
CA CYS A 137 2.48 2.17 10.40
C CYS A 137 1.59 1.31 11.29
N LEU A 138 0.30 1.26 10.97
CA LEU A 138 -0.71 0.44 11.60
C LEU A 138 -1.30 -0.50 10.54
N LEU A 139 -1.27 -1.80 10.78
CA LEU A 139 -1.79 -2.79 9.84
C LEU A 139 -2.85 -3.67 10.50
N GLU A 140 -4.07 -3.62 9.95
CA GLU A 140 -5.17 -4.51 10.31
C GLU A 140 -5.00 -5.84 9.57
N LEU A 141 -4.50 -6.88 10.26
CA LEU A 141 -4.13 -8.16 9.67
C LEU A 141 -4.90 -9.32 10.29
N GLU A 142 -5.11 -10.38 9.52
CA GLU A 142 -5.49 -11.67 10.10
C GLU A 142 -4.37 -12.16 11.03
N GLU A 143 -4.71 -12.84 12.13
CA GLU A 143 -3.76 -13.28 13.16
C GLU A 143 -2.57 -14.06 12.57
N LYS A 144 -2.84 -14.96 11.61
CA LYS A 144 -1.80 -15.74 10.91
C LYS A 144 -0.84 -14.90 10.06
N HIS A 145 -1.15 -13.61 9.83
CA HIS A 145 -0.34 -12.69 9.03
C HIS A 145 0.39 -11.63 9.89
N HIS A 146 0.26 -11.67 11.22
CA HIS A 146 0.83 -10.65 12.10
C HIS A 146 2.35 -10.53 12.03
N THR A 147 3.05 -11.57 11.59
CA THR A 147 4.52 -11.58 11.40
C THR A 147 4.97 -11.06 10.03
N TRP A 148 4.07 -10.84 9.08
CA TRP A 148 4.44 -10.42 7.73
C TRP A 148 5.23 -9.11 7.66
N PRO A 149 4.92 -8.08 8.45
CA PRO A 149 5.72 -6.86 8.45
C PRO A 149 7.20 -7.12 8.75
N GLU A 150 7.50 -8.00 9.71
CA GLU A 150 8.88 -8.37 10.07
C GLU A 150 9.61 -9.07 8.93
N LEU A 151 8.92 -9.99 8.21
CA LEU A 151 9.49 -10.71 7.07
C LEU A 151 9.98 -9.80 5.95
N ILE A 152 9.36 -8.63 5.80
CA ILE A 152 9.65 -7.65 4.74
C ILE A 152 10.35 -6.39 5.27
N SER A 153 10.84 -6.40 6.52
CA SER A 153 11.50 -5.27 7.18
C SER A 153 10.63 -3.99 7.27
N LEU A 154 9.32 -4.16 7.35
CA LEU A 154 8.37 -3.07 7.58
C LEU A 154 8.17 -2.88 9.09
N GLN A 155 8.50 -1.70 9.58
CA GLN A 155 8.24 -1.31 10.97
C GLN A 155 6.76 -0.94 11.12
N ALA A 156 5.93 -1.89 11.49
CA ALA A 156 4.51 -1.71 11.65
C ALA A 156 4.00 -2.33 12.96
N ARG A 157 2.90 -1.78 13.45
CA ARG A 157 2.11 -2.41 14.49
C ARG A 157 1.04 -3.27 13.83
N SER A 158 1.13 -4.58 14.00
CA SER A 158 0.08 -5.51 13.63
C SER A 158 -1.08 -5.42 14.61
N LEU A 159 -2.29 -5.33 14.09
CA LEU A 159 -3.55 -5.17 14.80
C LEU A 159 -4.54 -6.21 14.29
N GLY A 160 -5.40 -6.70 15.15
CA GLY A 160 -6.38 -7.73 14.82
C GLY A 160 -7.42 -7.23 13.82
N LYS A 161 -7.68 -8.05 12.80
CA LYS A 161 -8.72 -7.80 11.81
C LYS A 161 -10.07 -8.31 12.31
N SER A 162 -11.07 -7.45 12.27
CA SER A 162 -12.45 -7.80 12.63
C SER A 162 -13.41 -7.50 11.48
N GLU A 163 -14.27 -8.45 11.19
CA GLU A 163 -15.34 -8.24 10.20
C GLU A 163 -16.49 -7.41 10.77
N ALA A 164 -16.87 -7.69 12.01
CA ALA A 164 -17.95 -6.99 12.70
C ALA A 164 -17.58 -5.54 13.06
N PHE A 165 -16.30 -5.33 13.42
CA PHE A 165 -15.79 -4.04 13.90
C PHE A 165 -14.51 -3.63 13.12
N PRO A 166 -14.63 -3.23 11.84
CA PRO A 166 -13.47 -2.86 11.01
C PRO A 166 -12.62 -1.78 11.69
N ALA A 167 -11.30 -1.97 11.68
CA ALA A 167 -10.30 -1.07 12.26
C ALA A 167 -10.45 -0.80 13.77
N GLN A 168 -11.11 -1.67 14.55
CA GLN A 168 -11.38 -1.42 15.95
C GLN A 168 -10.11 -1.18 16.77
N GLU A 169 -9.13 -2.09 16.68
CA GLU A 169 -7.88 -1.97 17.43
C GLU A 169 -7.05 -0.75 16.99
N ALA A 170 -7.10 -0.38 15.70
CA ALA A 170 -6.42 0.82 15.21
C ALA A 170 -7.05 2.10 15.76
N ILE A 171 -8.38 2.13 15.88
CA ILE A 171 -9.11 3.25 16.49
C ILE A 171 -8.77 3.35 17.96
N GLU A 172 -8.84 2.25 18.71
CA GLU A 172 -8.47 2.19 20.14
C GLU A 172 -7.02 2.65 20.36
N PHE A 173 -6.11 2.19 19.51
CA PHE A 173 -4.71 2.63 19.57
C PHE A 173 -4.55 4.14 19.35
N LEU A 174 -5.24 4.71 18.37
CA LEU A 174 -5.21 6.16 18.13
C LEU A 174 -5.89 6.93 19.26
N GLU A 175 -7.01 6.45 19.77
CA GLU A 175 -7.74 7.08 20.89
C GLU A 175 -6.93 7.07 22.18
N ALA A 176 -6.12 6.04 22.41
CA ALA A 176 -5.22 5.93 23.55
C ALA A 176 -3.98 6.86 23.47
N TRP A 177 -3.77 7.57 22.37
CA TRP A 177 -2.67 8.53 22.30
C TRP A 177 -2.86 9.64 23.33
N PRO A 178 -1.83 9.93 24.18
CA PRO A 178 -1.89 11.03 25.10
C PRO A 178 -1.96 12.36 24.35
N GLN A 179 -2.54 13.37 25.01
CA GLN A 179 -2.71 14.70 24.40
C GLN A 179 -1.42 15.28 23.84
N GLN A 180 -0.30 15.07 24.55
CA GLN A 180 1.01 15.52 24.08
C GLN A 180 1.41 14.89 22.73
N LYS A 181 1.11 13.60 22.52
CA LYS A 181 1.36 12.93 21.24
C LYS A 181 0.46 13.48 20.14
N TRP A 182 -0.83 13.72 20.43
CA TRP A 182 -1.73 14.36 19.49
C TRP A 182 -1.24 15.75 19.07
N GLN A 183 -0.76 16.56 20.01
CA GLN A 183 -0.18 17.88 19.71
C GLN A 183 1.05 17.76 18.80
N GLN A 184 1.96 16.83 19.09
CA GLN A 184 3.15 16.59 18.28
C GLN A 184 2.82 16.13 16.85
N TRP A 185 1.76 15.33 16.70
CA TRP A 185 1.35 14.75 15.42
C TRP A 185 0.17 15.49 14.78
N GLN A 186 -0.14 16.69 15.27
CA GLN A 186 -1.29 17.47 14.79
C GLN A 186 -1.22 17.76 13.30
N GLU A 187 -0.03 18.02 12.77
CA GLU A 187 0.21 18.30 11.35
C GLU A 187 0.58 17.05 10.55
N ALA A 188 0.44 15.85 11.13
CA ALA A 188 0.79 14.62 10.43
C ALA A 188 -0.06 14.39 9.19
N SER A 189 0.53 13.76 8.18
CA SER A 189 -0.19 13.20 7.03
C SER A 189 -0.64 11.78 7.34
N PHE A 190 -1.92 11.49 7.10
CA PHE A 190 -2.54 10.19 7.33
C PHE A 190 -2.85 9.53 5.99
N TYR A 191 -2.20 8.42 5.69
CA TYR A 191 -2.41 7.61 4.48
C TYR A 191 -3.24 6.39 4.84
N LEU A 192 -4.47 6.33 4.32
CA LEU A 192 -5.41 5.25 4.63
C LEU A 192 -5.66 4.41 3.38
N SER A 193 -5.32 3.13 3.42
CA SER A 193 -5.47 2.18 2.31
C SER A 193 -6.05 0.84 2.76
N GLY A 194 -6.31 -0.06 1.82
CA GLY A 194 -6.89 -1.37 2.09
C GLY A 194 -8.41 -1.37 2.08
N ARG A 195 -9.03 -1.94 3.10
CA ARG A 195 -10.49 -2.13 3.21
C ARG A 195 -11.26 -0.81 3.33
N ALA A 196 -12.19 -0.55 2.42
CA ALA A 196 -12.97 0.69 2.39
C ALA A 196 -13.71 1.00 3.71
N LYS A 197 -14.30 -0.01 4.37
CA LYS A 197 -15.00 0.18 5.66
C LYS A 197 -14.05 0.59 6.79
N SER A 198 -12.87 -0.02 6.85
CA SER A 198 -11.84 0.34 7.84
C SER A 198 -11.36 1.79 7.65
N ILE A 199 -11.10 2.17 6.39
CA ILE A 199 -10.74 3.55 6.03
C ILE A 199 -11.81 4.55 6.49
N GLN A 200 -13.09 4.27 6.22
CA GLN A 200 -14.20 5.16 6.62
C GLN A 200 -14.26 5.38 8.13
N ARG A 201 -14.08 4.31 8.92
CA ARG A 201 -14.11 4.40 10.38
C ARG A 201 -12.93 5.19 10.93
N ILE A 202 -11.70 4.89 10.50
CA ILE A 202 -10.50 5.64 10.93
C ILE A 202 -10.62 7.10 10.51
N ARG A 203 -11.04 7.38 9.29
CA ARG A 203 -11.24 8.74 8.82
C ARG A 203 -12.21 9.52 9.72
N LYS A 204 -13.32 8.90 10.12
CA LYS A 204 -14.29 9.50 11.05
C LYS A 204 -13.66 9.80 12.41
N THR A 205 -12.87 8.87 12.95
CA THR A 205 -12.15 9.06 14.22
C THR A 205 -11.14 10.20 14.13
N LEU A 206 -10.33 10.25 13.07
CA LEU A 206 -9.35 11.32 12.87
C LEU A 206 -10.02 12.72 12.78
N LEU A 207 -11.12 12.83 12.05
CA LEU A 207 -11.88 14.08 11.96
C LEU A 207 -12.46 14.49 13.32
N ALA A 208 -12.96 13.54 14.12
CA ALA A 208 -13.46 13.80 15.47
C ALA A 208 -12.34 14.24 16.44
N LYS A 209 -11.09 13.86 16.18
CA LYS A 209 -9.88 14.32 16.90
C LYS A 209 -9.33 15.65 16.38
N GLY A 210 -10.00 16.29 15.41
CA GLY A 210 -9.60 17.60 14.87
C GLY A 210 -8.60 17.54 13.72
N VAL A 211 -8.26 16.38 13.20
CA VAL A 211 -7.38 16.25 12.02
C VAL A 211 -8.09 16.86 10.81
N HIS A 212 -7.41 17.74 10.09
CA HIS A 212 -8.02 18.41 8.94
C HIS A 212 -8.15 17.46 7.75
N THR A 213 -9.23 17.60 6.98
CA THR A 213 -9.53 16.71 5.83
C THR A 213 -8.38 16.62 4.82
N LYS A 214 -7.62 17.70 4.60
CA LYS A 214 -6.48 17.74 3.67
C LYS A 214 -5.29 16.87 4.12
N GLN A 215 -5.20 16.54 5.41
CA GLN A 215 -4.15 15.68 5.95
C GLN A 215 -4.48 14.19 5.78
N ILE A 216 -5.73 13.86 5.44
CA ILE A 216 -6.21 12.49 5.34
C ILE A 216 -6.31 12.09 3.86
N ILE A 217 -5.32 11.34 3.40
CA ILE A 217 -5.22 10.83 2.04
C ILE A 217 -5.76 9.40 2.02
N THR A 218 -6.82 9.15 1.25
CA THR A 218 -7.46 7.82 1.20
C THR A 218 -7.37 7.21 -0.18
N PHE A 219 -7.04 5.91 -0.20
CA PHE A 219 -7.06 5.11 -1.43
C PHE A 219 -7.53 3.68 -1.10
N PRO A 220 -8.84 3.39 -1.16
CA PRO A 220 -9.34 2.05 -0.90
C PRO A 220 -8.88 1.09 -2.00
N TYR A 221 -8.38 -0.08 -1.61
CA TYR A 221 -7.94 -1.12 -2.54
C TYR A 221 -9.03 -2.15 -2.80
N TRP A 222 -9.91 -2.34 -1.81
CA TRP A 222 -11.02 -3.27 -1.92
C TRP A 222 -12.21 -2.91 -1.03
N ALA A 223 -13.37 -3.43 -1.41
CA ALA A 223 -14.58 -3.37 -0.63
C ALA A 223 -15.38 -4.67 -0.82
N GLU A 224 -16.11 -5.08 0.21
CA GLU A 224 -16.94 -6.27 0.15
C GLU A 224 -17.99 -6.16 -0.98
N GLY A 225 -18.11 -7.22 -1.75
CA GLY A 225 -19.07 -7.29 -2.87
C GLY A 225 -18.73 -6.44 -4.10
N LYS A 226 -17.56 -5.79 -4.14
CA LYS A 226 -17.07 -5.06 -5.31
C LYS A 226 -15.98 -5.84 -6.03
N LYS A 227 -16.04 -5.88 -7.36
CA LYS A 227 -14.99 -6.41 -8.23
C LYS A 227 -14.16 -5.24 -8.76
N GLY A 228 -12.96 -5.07 -8.24
CA GLY A 228 -12.08 -3.94 -8.57
C GLY A 228 -12.61 -2.59 -8.02
N LEU A 229 -11.71 -1.75 -7.56
CA LEU A 229 -12.00 -0.36 -7.17
C LEU A 229 -11.19 0.59 -8.04
#